data_3bab442759af2aa641304c86ba8338c4
#
_entry.id   3bab442759af2aa641304c86ba8338c4
#
_cell.length_a   1.000
_cell.length_b   1.000
_cell.length_c   1.000
_cell.angle_alpha   90.00
_cell.angle_beta   90.00
_cell.angle_gamma   90.00
#
_symmetry.space_group_name_H-M   'P 1'
#
loop_
_entity.id
_entity.type
_entity.pdbx_description
1 polymer ?
#
loop_
_entity_poly.entity_id
_entity_poly.type
_entity_poly.pdbx_seq_one_letter_code
_entity_poly.pdbx_strand_id
1 'polypeptide(L)'
;MLRNWGTTIYALLDQSGPFATADTPPGFTLFSPTSRAKASELRRKNLITKYRATRNQIFELLNVKSYEEIQSLIRDKERRQETGRRAYVLLGNMFGIHGSERETISRVNGYSQTADSVIRYLNNKVLSRYAPFIEITNEIDIASSPVDLLLIMFDNRYHKKARFEAKRKLILMSLAGSIDQRERETDIETKFTEFLHFLNKYVWSPDIKIGELNLFYLLSHHEPETFSCFDVKVLTEAEAAQITPQQGQKLTLIKRRRFRANGKEIPIYVTIRKKAPEAKVLKLIRKGEENPAVAVDDELGLLGVLDTSSEVRLFQKHLTESAIRAKSFMTLEDITDTLDGGTSHTSSNIGSSASTPMMKFFARMGGMRVEFIVHTNKTYLDYIYKKDVSHDEYEVKRIFDSGVADLLFPREIYHLDMATARNKLIRWFRQRIENY
;
A
#
# COMPACT_ATOMS: atom_id res chain seq x y z
N MET A 1 -14.14 3.29 -13.22
CA MET A 1 -13.46 4.20 -14.17
C MET A 1 -12.12 3.59 -14.51
N LEU A 2 -11.89 3.17 -15.74
CA LEU A 2 -10.55 2.83 -16.21
C LEU A 2 -9.72 4.10 -16.19
N ARG A 3 -8.72 4.16 -15.33
CA ARG A 3 -7.80 5.30 -15.27
C ARG A 3 -6.97 5.33 -16.53
N ASN A 4 -6.81 6.51 -17.10
CA ASN A 4 -5.96 6.70 -18.26
C ASN A 4 -4.49 6.72 -17.81
N TRP A 5 -3.82 5.57 -17.82
CA TRP A 5 -2.39 5.42 -17.51
C TRP A 5 -1.47 6.03 -18.59
N GLY A 6 -2.05 6.52 -19.69
CA GLY A 6 -1.31 6.95 -20.88
C GLY A 6 -0.39 8.16 -20.68
N THR A 7 -0.52 8.91 -19.57
CA THR A 7 0.32 10.10 -19.27
C THR A 7 1.23 9.94 -18.07
N THR A 8 1.19 8.79 -17.39
CA THR A 8 1.96 8.53 -16.17
C THR A 8 3.14 7.61 -16.44
N ILE A 9 4.06 7.48 -15.47
CA ILE A 9 5.16 6.50 -15.50
C ILE A 9 4.63 5.06 -15.65
N TYR A 10 3.42 4.79 -15.21
CA TYR A 10 2.79 3.46 -15.31
C TYR A 10 2.48 3.05 -16.75
N ALA A 11 2.45 3.99 -17.71
CA ALA A 11 2.39 3.67 -19.13
C ALA A 11 3.57 2.79 -19.59
N LEU A 12 4.67 2.78 -18.86
CA LEU A 12 5.79 1.88 -19.10
C LEU A 12 5.45 0.42 -18.78
N LEU A 13 4.45 0.18 -17.95
CA LEU A 13 3.94 -1.17 -17.67
C LEU A 13 2.90 -1.63 -18.70
N ASP A 14 2.29 -0.69 -19.42
CA ASP A 14 1.35 -1.02 -20.50
C ASP A 14 2.10 -1.77 -21.61
N GLN A 15 1.49 -2.81 -22.17
CA GLN A 15 2.06 -3.58 -23.27
C GLN A 15 2.22 -2.76 -24.56
N SER A 16 1.36 -1.80 -24.78
CA SER A 16 1.44 -0.85 -25.89
C SER A 16 2.36 0.34 -25.60
N GLY A 17 2.92 0.44 -24.41
CA GLY A 17 3.81 1.52 -23.98
C GLY A 17 5.18 1.51 -24.67
N PRO A 18 5.98 2.58 -24.50
CA PRO A 18 7.25 2.74 -25.21
C PRO A 18 8.30 1.67 -24.91
N PHE A 19 8.17 1.01 -23.76
CA PHE A 19 9.03 -0.12 -23.34
C PHE A 19 8.24 -1.43 -23.25
N ALA A 20 7.20 -1.57 -24.08
CA ALA A 20 6.47 -2.82 -24.19
C ALA A 20 7.43 -3.98 -24.47
N THR A 21 7.24 -5.09 -23.76
CA THR A 21 8.00 -6.31 -23.96
C THR A 21 7.44 -7.19 -25.06
N ALA A 22 6.50 -6.65 -25.86
CA ALA A 22 6.07 -7.28 -27.09
C ALA A 22 7.26 -7.47 -28.03
N ASP A 23 7.27 -8.57 -28.77
CA ASP A 23 8.35 -8.86 -29.69
C ASP A 23 8.60 -7.68 -30.63
N THR A 24 9.78 -7.09 -30.50
CA THR A 24 10.23 -6.10 -31.46
C THR A 24 10.60 -6.88 -32.72
N PRO A 25 9.94 -6.65 -33.84
CA PRO A 25 10.27 -7.39 -35.07
C PRO A 25 11.76 -7.27 -35.38
N PRO A 26 12.41 -8.34 -35.85
CA PRO A 26 13.79 -8.25 -36.31
C PRO A 26 13.89 -7.17 -37.38
N GLY A 27 14.89 -6.31 -37.31
CA GLY A 27 15.09 -5.21 -38.25
C GLY A 27 14.40 -3.90 -37.92
N PHE A 28 14.05 -3.67 -36.64
CA PHE A 28 13.55 -2.38 -36.17
C PHE A 28 14.62 -1.29 -36.34
N THR A 29 14.48 -0.47 -37.37
CA THR A 29 15.34 0.70 -37.59
C THR A 29 14.59 1.99 -37.32
N LEU A 30 15.34 3.08 -37.03
CA LEU A 30 14.77 4.42 -36.76
C LEU A 30 13.79 4.91 -37.86
N PHE A 31 13.92 4.40 -39.06
CA PHE A 31 13.14 4.81 -40.23
C PHE A 31 12.11 3.77 -40.71
N SER A 32 11.98 2.64 -40.02
CA SER A 32 10.99 1.63 -40.37
C SER A 32 9.56 2.15 -40.23
N PRO A 33 8.61 1.62 -41.03
CA PRO A 33 7.18 1.95 -40.85
C PRO A 33 6.68 1.70 -39.44
N THR A 34 7.16 0.63 -38.80
CA THR A 34 6.82 0.27 -37.39
C THR A 34 7.32 1.32 -36.39
N SER A 35 8.56 1.82 -36.56
CA SER A 35 9.11 2.88 -35.72
C SER A 35 8.32 4.19 -35.87
N ARG A 36 7.90 4.53 -37.11
CA ARG A 36 7.10 5.73 -37.35
C ARG A 36 5.71 5.61 -36.73
N ALA A 37 5.06 4.45 -36.85
CA ALA A 37 3.76 4.17 -36.24
C ALA A 37 3.85 4.30 -34.70
N LYS A 38 4.89 3.73 -34.09
CA LYS A 38 5.12 3.85 -32.65
C LYS A 38 5.39 5.30 -32.21
N ALA A 39 6.21 6.02 -32.94
CA ALA A 39 6.45 7.45 -32.65
C ALA A 39 5.17 8.28 -32.77
N SER A 40 4.31 7.99 -33.75
CA SER A 40 3.01 8.65 -33.88
C SER A 40 2.09 8.32 -32.71
N GLU A 41 2.02 7.07 -32.27
CA GLU A 41 1.27 6.65 -31.09
C GLU A 41 1.74 7.37 -29.82
N LEU A 42 3.05 7.45 -29.59
CA LEU A 42 3.63 8.15 -28.44
C LEU A 42 3.31 9.65 -28.44
N ARG A 43 3.31 10.28 -29.63
CA ARG A 43 2.90 11.69 -29.78
C ARG A 43 1.43 11.87 -29.44
N ARG A 44 0.56 11.02 -29.96
CA ARG A 44 -0.89 11.04 -29.69
C ARG A 44 -1.21 10.89 -28.20
N LYS A 45 -0.45 10.06 -27.48
CA LYS A 45 -0.60 9.83 -26.04
C LYS A 45 0.15 10.86 -25.16
N ASN A 46 0.80 11.87 -25.74
CA ASN A 46 1.68 12.84 -25.03
C ASN A 46 2.83 12.18 -24.24
N LEU A 47 3.30 11.01 -24.66
CA LEU A 47 4.33 10.22 -23.97
C LEU A 47 5.74 10.43 -24.52
N ILE A 48 5.92 11.19 -25.61
CA ILE A 48 7.23 11.28 -26.29
C ILE A 48 8.32 11.87 -25.40
N THR A 49 7.98 12.85 -24.57
CA THR A 49 8.93 13.47 -23.64
C THR A 49 9.30 12.49 -22.52
N LYS A 50 8.32 11.82 -21.93
CA LYS A 50 8.58 10.78 -20.90
C LYS A 50 9.39 9.62 -21.47
N TYR A 51 9.09 9.17 -22.68
CA TYR A 51 9.88 8.16 -23.37
C TYR A 51 11.36 8.57 -23.51
N ARG A 52 11.61 9.81 -24.01
CA ARG A 52 12.98 10.31 -24.17
C ARG A 52 13.70 10.43 -22.82
N ALA A 53 13.03 10.95 -21.81
CA ALA A 53 13.61 11.07 -20.47
C ALA A 53 13.97 9.68 -19.90
N THR A 54 13.05 8.74 -19.93
CA THR A 54 13.28 7.38 -19.41
C THR A 54 14.38 6.65 -20.21
N ARG A 55 14.37 6.77 -21.55
CA ARG A 55 15.45 6.23 -22.38
C ARG A 55 16.80 6.79 -21.99
N ASN A 56 16.89 8.10 -21.81
CA ASN A 56 18.15 8.77 -21.44
C ASN A 56 18.61 8.32 -20.04
N GLN A 57 17.70 8.17 -19.08
CA GLN A 57 18.02 7.62 -17.77
C GLN A 57 18.54 6.18 -17.85
N ILE A 58 17.92 5.33 -18.66
CA ILE A 58 18.37 3.95 -18.87
C ILE A 58 19.77 3.94 -19.51
N PHE A 59 20.00 4.76 -20.54
CA PHE A 59 21.29 4.85 -21.21
C PHE A 59 22.38 5.37 -20.27
N GLU A 60 22.04 6.36 -19.44
CA GLU A 60 22.95 6.88 -18.42
C GLU A 60 23.30 5.83 -17.37
N LEU A 61 22.29 5.08 -16.85
CA LEU A 61 22.51 4.01 -15.89
C LEU A 61 23.39 2.88 -16.46
N LEU A 62 23.15 2.51 -17.72
CA LEU A 62 23.90 1.44 -18.39
C LEU A 62 25.22 1.91 -19.02
N ASN A 63 25.51 3.22 -19.00
CA ASN A 63 26.66 3.82 -19.66
C ASN A 63 26.78 3.43 -21.14
N VAL A 64 25.67 3.59 -21.88
CA VAL A 64 25.56 3.28 -23.31
C VAL A 64 24.95 4.44 -24.07
N LYS A 65 25.19 4.48 -25.39
CA LYS A 65 24.68 5.52 -26.29
C LYS A 65 23.57 5.01 -27.21
N SER A 66 23.43 3.69 -27.32
CA SER A 66 22.43 3.07 -28.22
C SER A 66 21.91 1.74 -27.68
N TYR A 67 20.81 1.24 -28.28
CA TYR A 67 20.27 -0.07 -27.95
C TYR A 67 21.19 -1.22 -28.39
N GLU A 68 21.99 -1.03 -29.45
CA GLU A 68 22.97 -2.00 -29.91
C GLU A 68 24.08 -2.18 -28.87
N GLU A 69 24.50 -1.11 -28.22
CA GLU A 69 25.49 -1.19 -27.12
C GLU A 69 24.96 -1.96 -25.92
N ILE A 70 23.64 -1.95 -25.66
CA ILE A 70 23.05 -2.79 -24.60
C ILE A 70 23.26 -4.27 -24.93
N GLN A 71 23.12 -4.67 -26.17
CA GLN A 71 23.37 -6.06 -26.60
C GLN A 71 24.83 -6.48 -26.44
N SER A 72 25.76 -5.56 -26.61
CA SER A 72 27.18 -5.78 -26.30
C SER A 72 27.40 -5.94 -24.80
N LEU A 73 26.81 -5.05 -23.99
CA LEU A 73 26.92 -5.07 -22.53
C LEU A 73 26.35 -6.37 -21.91
N ILE A 74 25.25 -6.92 -22.47
CA ILE A 74 24.67 -8.20 -22.03
C ILE A 74 25.69 -9.34 -22.08
N ARG A 75 26.66 -9.30 -23.00
CA ARG A 75 27.66 -10.36 -23.21
C ARG A 75 28.96 -10.14 -22.43
N ASP A 76 29.21 -8.91 -21.98
CA ASP A 76 30.43 -8.49 -21.32
C ASP A 76 30.27 -8.46 -19.79
N LYS A 77 30.84 -9.46 -19.10
CA LYS A 77 30.70 -9.60 -17.65
C LYS A 77 31.45 -8.52 -16.88
N GLU A 78 32.64 -8.14 -17.31
CA GLU A 78 33.46 -7.14 -16.61
C GLU A 78 32.84 -5.77 -16.71
N ARG A 79 32.45 -5.38 -17.91
CA ARG A 79 31.75 -4.11 -18.17
C ARG A 79 30.42 -4.04 -17.40
N ARG A 80 29.69 -5.15 -17.25
CA ARG A 80 28.47 -5.20 -16.42
C ARG A 80 28.76 -4.89 -14.94
N GLN A 81 29.82 -5.42 -14.38
CA GLN A 81 30.18 -5.15 -12.98
C GLN A 81 30.54 -3.68 -12.76
N GLU A 82 31.34 -3.10 -13.66
CA GLU A 82 31.66 -1.68 -13.61
C GLU A 82 30.42 -0.79 -13.75
N THR A 83 29.57 -1.10 -14.74
CA THR A 83 28.29 -0.42 -14.94
C THR A 83 27.40 -0.52 -13.69
N GLY A 84 27.38 -1.69 -13.03
CA GLY A 84 26.62 -1.90 -11.79
C GLY A 84 27.07 -0.97 -10.67
N ARG A 85 28.38 -0.84 -10.42
CA ARG A 85 28.91 0.09 -9.40
C ARG A 85 28.53 1.53 -9.70
N ARG A 86 28.74 1.96 -10.95
CA ARG A 86 28.39 3.32 -11.39
C ARG A 86 26.87 3.59 -11.23
N ALA A 87 26.02 2.62 -11.58
CA ALA A 87 24.58 2.76 -11.45
C ALA A 87 24.13 2.98 -9.99
N TYR A 88 24.73 2.32 -9.02
CA TYR A 88 24.42 2.55 -7.61
C TYR A 88 24.76 3.98 -7.17
N VAL A 89 25.90 4.54 -7.64
CA VAL A 89 26.25 5.94 -7.35
C VAL A 89 25.21 6.90 -7.95
N LEU A 90 24.80 6.68 -9.19
CA LEU A 90 23.80 7.51 -9.87
C LEU A 90 22.43 7.41 -9.17
N LEU A 91 22.00 6.22 -8.78
CA LEU A 91 20.74 6.02 -8.04
C LEU A 91 20.82 6.63 -6.64
N GLY A 92 21.99 6.58 -5.98
CA GLY A 92 22.21 7.26 -4.72
C GLY A 92 21.98 8.77 -4.85
N ASN A 93 22.55 9.38 -5.87
CA ASN A 93 22.35 10.81 -6.17
C ASN A 93 20.87 11.11 -6.51
N MET A 94 20.24 10.27 -7.34
CA MET A 94 18.87 10.45 -7.78
C MET A 94 17.86 10.41 -6.62
N PHE A 95 18.07 9.51 -5.66
CA PHE A 95 17.20 9.36 -4.49
C PHE A 95 17.70 10.13 -3.25
N GLY A 96 18.75 10.97 -3.39
CA GLY A 96 19.32 11.74 -2.28
C GLY A 96 19.79 10.85 -1.12
N ILE A 97 20.44 9.71 -1.43
CA ILE A 97 21.00 8.82 -0.42
C ILE A 97 22.40 9.36 -0.08
N HIS A 98 22.53 9.87 1.14
CA HIS A 98 23.82 10.33 1.66
C HIS A 98 24.42 9.23 2.52
N GLY A 99 25.68 8.83 2.22
CA GLY A 99 26.36 7.78 2.96
C GLY A 99 27.43 7.07 2.14
N SER A 100 27.89 5.93 2.64
CA SER A 100 28.87 5.06 1.97
C SER A 100 28.26 4.33 0.77
N GLU A 101 29.12 3.83 -0.12
CA GLU A 101 28.69 2.97 -1.23
C GLU A 101 27.89 1.75 -0.72
N ARG A 102 28.31 1.16 0.41
CA ARG A 102 27.61 0.03 1.02
C ARG A 102 26.19 0.37 1.47
N GLU A 103 26.00 1.54 2.05
CA GLU A 103 24.66 2.03 2.46
C GLU A 103 23.77 2.30 1.26
N THR A 104 24.32 2.90 0.20
CA THR A 104 23.60 3.12 -1.05
C THR A 104 23.13 1.80 -1.67
N ILE A 105 24.02 0.82 -1.77
CA ILE A 105 23.69 -0.52 -2.28
C ILE A 105 22.62 -1.18 -1.42
N SER A 106 22.78 -1.14 -0.10
CA SER A 106 21.81 -1.72 0.84
C SER A 106 20.41 -1.10 0.68
N ARG A 107 20.35 0.22 0.53
CA ARG A 107 19.08 0.94 0.40
C ARG A 107 18.40 0.67 -0.94
N VAL A 108 19.14 0.67 -2.03
CA VAL A 108 18.60 0.33 -3.36
C VAL A 108 18.13 -1.13 -3.42
N ASN A 109 18.85 -2.05 -2.77
CA ASN A 109 18.38 -3.44 -2.61
C ASN A 109 17.11 -3.52 -1.75
N GLY A 110 16.95 -2.66 -0.76
CA GLY A 110 15.71 -2.50 0.00
C GLY A 110 14.53 -2.11 -0.89
N TYR A 111 14.74 -1.26 -1.90
CA TYR A 111 13.69 -0.94 -2.88
C TYR A 111 13.30 -2.15 -3.73
N SER A 112 14.26 -3.01 -4.07
CA SER A 112 13.99 -4.28 -4.74
C SER A 112 13.12 -5.19 -3.86
N GLN A 113 13.45 -5.32 -2.58
CA GLN A 113 12.65 -6.09 -1.61
C GLN A 113 11.23 -5.51 -1.46
N THR A 114 11.09 -4.18 -1.43
CA THR A 114 9.78 -3.53 -1.41
C THR A 114 8.97 -3.85 -2.67
N ALA A 115 9.60 -3.82 -3.84
CA ALA A 115 8.96 -4.19 -5.10
C ALA A 115 8.44 -5.64 -5.07
N ASP A 116 9.24 -6.58 -4.57
CA ASP A 116 8.84 -7.97 -4.40
C ASP A 116 7.72 -8.11 -3.37
N SER A 117 7.77 -7.34 -2.27
CA SER A 117 6.73 -7.34 -1.24
C SER A 117 5.37 -6.87 -1.78
N VAL A 118 5.34 -5.92 -2.71
CA VAL A 118 4.11 -5.51 -3.41
C VAL A 118 3.47 -6.70 -4.13
N ILE A 119 4.25 -7.46 -4.86
CA ILE A 119 3.74 -8.61 -5.63
C ILE A 119 3.34 -9.75 -4.68
N ARG A 120 4.15 -10.04 -3.67
CA ARG A 120 3.84 -11.06 -2.65
C ARG A 120 2.58 -10.70 -1.84
N TYR A 121 2.38 -9.43 -1.51
CA TYR A 121 1.16 -8.98 -0.86
C TYR A 121 -0.07 -9.26 -1.74
N LEU A 122 0.00 -8.92 -3.03
CA LEU A 122 -1.09 -9.20 -3.96
C LEU A 122 -1.33 -10.71 -4.11
N ASN A 123 -0.27 -11.51 -4.22
CA ASN A 123 -0.36 -12.96 -4.33
C ASN A 123 -1.00 -13.60 -3.08
N ASN A 124 -0.58 -13.19 -1.88
CA ASN A 124 -0.96 -13.86 -0.64
C ASN A 124 -2.30 -13.35 -0.09
N LYS A 125 -2.63 -12.08 -0.29
CA LYS A 125 -3.80 -11.44 0.30
C LYS A 125 -4.95 -11.25 -0.67
N VAL A 126 -4.68 -10.73 -1.86
CA VAL A 126 -5.72 -10.31 -2.81
C VAL A 126 -6.02 -11.42 -3.82
N LEU A 127 -5.00 -12.00 -4.43
CA LEU A 127 -5.09 -12.98 -5.52
C LEU A 127 -4.71 -14.40 -5.07
N SER A 128 -4.85 -14.73 -3.79
CA SER A 128 -4.31 -15.96 -3.18
C SER A 128 -4.70 -17.25 -3.91
N ARG A 129 -5.92 -17.34 -4.45
CA ARG A 129 -6.36 -18.51 -5.24
C ARG A 129 -5.71 -18.61 -6.62
N TYR A 130 -5.08 -17.55 -7.08
CA TYR A 130 -4.41 -17.46 -8.38
C TYR A 130 -2.89 -17.39 -8.24
N ALA A 131 -2.36 -17.50 -7.02
CA ALA A 131 -0.93 -17.39 -6.73
C ALA A 131 -0.06 -18.24 -7.67
N PRO A 132 -0.36 -19.52 -7.97
CA PRO A 132 0.48 -20.33 -8.87
C PRO A 132 0.58 -19.77 -10.30
N PHE A 133 -0.40 -19.00 -10.76
CA PHE A 133 -0.41 -18.43 -12.10
C PHE A 133 0.36 -17.11 -12.21
N ILE A 134 0.57 -16.43 -11.07
CA ILE A 134 1.15 -15.08 -10.98
C ILE A 134 2.46 -15.06 -10.18
N GLU A 135 3.03 -16.22 -9.90
CA GLU A 135 4.36 -16.33 -9.28
C GLU A 135 5.42 -15.57 -10.09
N ILE A 136 6.34 -14.94 -9.36
CA ILE A 136 7.50 -14.28 -9.96
C ILE A 136 8.41 -15.36 -10.54
N THR A 137 8.97 -15.12 -11.74
CA THR A 137 9.96 -16.03 -12.30
C THR A 137 11.24 -16.03 -11.47
N ASN A 138 11.93 -17.18 -11.40
CA ASN A 138 13.10 -17.34 -10.55
C ASN A 138 14.20 -16.32 -10.86
N GLU A 139 14.41 -16.00 -12.13
CA GLU A 139 15.40 -15.01 -12.58
C GLU A 139 15.14 -13.63 -12.01
N ILE A 140 13.87 -13.28 -11.83
CA ILE A 140 13.44 -11.97 -11.29
C ILE A 140 13.41 -11.98 -9.77
N ASP A 141 13.03 -13.10 -9.16
CA ASP A 141 13.00 -13.21 -7.69
C ASP A 141 14.42 -13.03 -7.09
N ILE A 142 15.45 -13.57 -7.73
CA ILE A 142 16.84 -13.44 -7.29
C ILE A 142 17.51 -12.13 -7.73
N ALA A 143 17.01 -11.45 -8.76
CA ALA A 143 17.60 -10.24 -9.29
C ALA A 143 17.25 -9.02 -8.42
N SER A 144 18.25 -8.41 -7.76
CA SER A 144 18.09 -7.19 -6.97
C SER A 144 18.77 -5.97 -7.61
N SER A 145 19.75 -6.20 -8.48
CA SER A 145 20.50 -5.16 -9.16
C SER A 145 19.64 -4.47 -10.25
N PRO A 146 19.51 -3.13 -10.23
CA PRO A 146 18.82 -2.41 -11.28
C PRO A 146 19.42 -2.62 -12.69
N VAL A 147 20.74 -2.79 -12.77
CA VAL A 147 21.44 -3.05 -14.04
C VAL A 147 21.05 -4.44 -14.58
N ASP A 148 21.06 -5.47 -13.72
CA ASP A 148 20.68 -6.80 -14.15
C ASP A 148 19.23 -6.86 -14.62
N LEU A 149 18.32 -6.20 -13.91
CA LEU A 149 16.92 -6.09 -14.32
C LEU A 149 16.75 -5.37 -15.65
N LEU A 150 17.51 -4.28 -15.89
CA LEU A 150 17.51 -3.61 -17.20
C LEU A 150 18.05 -4.51 -18.30
N LEU A 151 19.12 -5.25 -18.05
CA LEU A 151 19.68 -6.18 -19.04
C LEU A 151 18.70 -7.33 -19.34
N ILE A 152 18.04 -7.91 -18.34
CA ILE A 152 16.98 -8.92 -18.54
C ILE A 152 15.85 -8.37 -19.41
N MET A 153 15.42 -7.12 -19.16
CA MET A 153 14.36 -6.48 -19.93
C MET A 153 14.68 -6.39 -21.44
N PHE A 154 15.96 -6.17 -21.80
CA PHE A 154 16.41 -6.02 -23.20
C PHE A 154 16.97 -7.32 -23.81
N ASP A 155 17.13 -8.38 -23.05
CA ASP A 155 17.68 -9.64 -23.53
C ASP A 155 16.56 -10.58 -24.03
N ASN A 156 16.53 -10.80 -25.34
CA ASN A 156 15.54 -11.65 -26.00
C ASN A 156 15.64 -13.16 -25.66
N ARG A 157 16.69 -13.60 -24.97
CA ARG A 157 16.82 -14.97 -24.47
C ARG A 157 15.87 -15.25 -23.30
N TYR A 158 15.43 -14.22 -22.60
CA TYR A 158 14.45 -14.36 -21.51
C TYR A 158 13.03 -14.39 -22.05
N HIS A 159 12.15 -15.13 -21.38
CA HIS A 159 10.72 -15.17 -21.67
C HIS A 159 10.08 -13.79 -21.62
N LYS A 160 9.02 -13.60 -22.37
CA LYS A 160 8.21 -12.38 -22.34
C LYS A 160 7.76 -12.02 -20.93
N LYS A 161 7.35 -13.03 -20.12
CA LYS A 161 6.96 -12.86 -18.72
C LYS A 161 8.13 -12.32 -17.88
N ALA A 162 9.33 -12.92 -17.93
CA ALA A 162 10.48 -12.46 -17.17
C ALA A 162 10.89 -11.02 -17.54
N ARG A 163 10.90 -10.68 -18.84
CA ARG A 163 11.18 -9.33 -19.33
C ARG A 163 10.16 -8.30 -18.82
N PHE A 164 8.89 -8.68 -18.82
CA PHE A 164 7.82 -7.84 -18.24
C PHE A 164 8.02 -7.67 -16.74
N GLU A 165 8.29 -8.75 -16.01
CA GLU A 165 8.50 -8.72 -14.56
C GLU A 165 9.72 -7.88 -14.18
N ALA A 166 10.81 -7.94 -14.93
CA ALA A 166 11.98 -7.07 -14.74
C ALA A 166 11.59 -5.59 -14.86
N LYS A 167 10.85 -5.24 -15.91
CA LYS A 167 10.33 -3.88 -16.11
C LYS A 167 9.40 -3.46 -14.96
N ARG A 168 8.46 -4.32 -14.58
CA ARG A 168 7.55 -4.08 -13.45
C ARG A 168 8.32 -3.84 -12.16
N LYS A 169 9.30 -4.70 -11.85
CA LYS A 169 10.13 -4.57 -10.64
C LYS A 169 10.90 -3.25 -10.62
N LEU A 170 11.51 -2.83 -11.71
CA LEU A 170 12.21 -1.54 -11.83
C LEU A 170 11.28 -0.35 -11.55
N ILE A 171 10.06 -0.36 -12.06
CA ILE A 171 9.10 0.72 -11.81
C ILE A 171 8.68 0.73 -10.33
N LEU A 172 8.41 -0.43 -9.75
CA LEU A 172 8.08 -0.54 -8.32
C LEU A 172 9.25 -0.09 -7.43
N MET A 173 10.50 -0.42 -7.81
CA MET A 173 11.71 0.08 -7.14
C MET A 173 11.82 1.61 -7.21
N SER A 174 11.53 2.20 -8.37
CA SER A 174 11.55 3.66 -8.53
C SER A 174 10.53 4.35 -7.62
N LEU A 175 9.32 3.79 -7.52
CA LEU A 175 8.29 4.30 -6.60
C LEU A 175 8.71 4.15 -5.13
N ALA A 176 9.27 2.99 -4.77
CA ALA A 176 9.77 2.74 -3.42
C ALA A 176 10.90 3.74 -3.05
N GLY A 177 11.82 4.00 -3.96
CA GLY A 177 12.90 4.97 -3.76
C GLY A 177 12.39 6.40 -3.59
N SER A 178 11.41 6.82 -4.38
CA SER A 178 10.79 8.14 -4.24
C SER A 178 10.03 8.30 -2.92
N ILE A 179 9.37 7.23 -2.44
CA ILE A 179 8.70 7.21 -1.12
C ILE A 179 9.74 7.32 0.00
N ASP A 180 10.79 6.50 -0.03
CA ASP A 180 11.88 6.52 0.97
C ASP A 180 12.58 7.89 1.02
N GLN A 181 12.83 8.50 -0.13
CA GLN A 181 13.37 9.86 -0.19
C GLN A 181 12.44 10.85 0.54
N ARG A 182 11.15 10.81 0.24
CA ARG A 182 10.15 11.70 0.86
C ARG A 182 10.04 11.47 2.37
N GLU A 183 10.10 10.21 2.82
CA GLU A 183 10.09 9.87 4.26
C GLU A 183 11.30 10.46 4.99
N ARG A 184 12.48 10.38 4.39
CA ARG A 184 13.70 11.00 4.96
C ARG A 184 13.63 12.52 4.98
N GLU A 185 13.15 13.14 3.91
CA GLU A 185 12.96 14.60 3.83
C GLU A 185 11.95 15.12 4.86
N THR A 186 10.96 14.32 5.22
CA THR A 186 9.93 14.69 6.21
C THR A 186 10.24 14.23 7.62
N ASP A 187 11.31 13.48 7.83
CA ASP A 187 11.73 12.92 9.12
C ASP A 187 10.59 12.16 9.85
N ILE A 188 9.90 11.32 9.08
CA ILE A 188 8.68 10.64 9.56
C ILE A 188 8.97 9.70 10.74
N GLU A 189 10.17 9.13 10.86
CA GLU A 189 10.54 8.23 11.96
C GLU A 189 10.61 8.97 13.31
N THR A 190 11.25 10.13 13.35
CA THR A 190 11.29 10.96 14.55
C THR A 190 9.89 11.42 14.92
N LYS A 191 9.11 11.90 13.97
CA LYS A 191 7.72 12.31 14.19
C LYS A 191 6.84 11.18 14.71
N PHE A 192 7.01 9.97 14.18
CA PHE A 192 6.28 8.80 14.69
C PHE A 192 6.64 8.49 16.14
N THR A 193 7.92 8.57 16.48
CA THR A 193 8.40 8.38 17.85
C THR A 193 7.83 9.45 18.79
N GLU A 194 7.81 10.71 18.38
CA GLU A 194 7.21 11.82 19.13
C GLU A 194 5.70 11.62 19.33
N PHE A 195 5.01 11.12 18.31
CA PHE A 195 3.59 10.79 18.42
C PHE A 195 3.33 9.69 19.44
N LEU A 196 4.11 8.61 19.40
CA LEU A 196 4.01 7.53 20.40
C LEU A 196 4.28 8.04 21.81
N HIS A 197 5.28 8.92 21.97
CA HIS A 197 5.59 9.55 23.24
C HIS A 197 4.43 10.42 23.74
N PHE A 198 3.83 11.24 22.86
CA PHE A 198 2.64 12.04 23.18
C PHE A 198 1.49 11.17 23.68
N LEU A 199 1.15 10.09 22.95
CA LEU A 199 0.07 9.19 23.35
C LEU A 199 0.33 8.57 24.72
N ASN A 200 1.54 8.08 24.95
CA ASN A 200 1.90 7.41 26.20
C ASN A 200 1.94 8.35 27.42
N LYS A 201 2.35 9.60 27.22
CA LYS A 201 2.52 10.56 28.32
C LYS A 201 1.23 11.32 28.66
N TYR A 202 0.39 11.61 27.68
CA TYR A 202 -0.71 12.56 27.85
C TYR A 202 -2.10 11.96 27.57
N VAL A 203 -2.19 10.88 26.78
CA VAL A 203 -3.48 10.32 26.35
C VAL A 203 -3.88 9.13 27.19
N TRP A 204 -2.97 8.17 27.39
CA TRP A 204 -3.29 6.96 28.15
C TRP A 204 -3.21 7.18 29.64
N SER A 205 -3.96 6.38 30.41
CA SER A 205 -3.89 6.40 31.87
C SER A 205 -2.51 6.00 32.36
N PRO A 206 -1.94 6.71 33.36
CA PRO A 206 -0.57 6.51 33.83
C PRO A 206 -0.32 5.14 34.47
N ASP A 207 -1.38 4.48 34.94
CA ASP A 207 -1.29 3.20 35.66
C ASP A 207 -1.04 2.00 34.75
N ILE A 208 -1.03 2.21 33.41
CA ILE A 208 -0.78 1.14 32.42
C ILE A 208 0.59 1.39 31.76
N LYS A 209 1.57 0.61 32.16
CA LYS A 209 2.91 0.62 31.53
C LYS A 209 2.83 0.20 30.05
N ILE A 210 3.76 0.70 29.25
CA ILE A 210 3.92 0.26 27.85
C ILE A 210 4.15 -1.25 27.87
N GLY A 211 3.25 -2.01 27.21
CA GLY A 211 3.32 -3.48 27.14
C GLY A 211 2.30 -4.22 28.01
N GLU A 212 1.75 -3.60 29.05
CA GLU A 212 0.66 -4.18 29.83
C GLU A 212 -0.68 -3.87 29.14
N LEU A 213 -1.14 -4.81 28.32
CA LEU A 213 -2.44 -4.75 27.64
C LEU A 213 -3.36 -5.79 28.26
N ASN A 214 -4.53 -5.37 28.71
CA ASN A 214 -5.55 -6.31 29.12
C ASN A 214 -6.14 -7.01 27.89
N LEU A 215 -6.09 -8.34 27.88
CA LEU A 215 -6.72 -9.15 26.86
C LEU A 215 -8.22 -9.27 27.15
N PHE A 216 -9.02 -9.00 26.13
CA PHE A 216 -10.45 -9.16 26.13
C PHE A 216 -10.87 -9.82 24.83
N TYR A 217 -12.07 -10.41 24.83
CA TYR A 217 -12.66 -10.98 23.65
C TYR A 217 -14.02 -10.33 23.40
N LEU A 218 -14.31 -10.04 22.15
CA LEU A 218 -15.66 -9.68 21.71
C LEU A 218 -16.35 -10.93 21.18
N LEU A 219 -17.35 -11.42 21.92
CA LEU A 219 -18.27 -12.41 21.42
C LEU A 219 -19.37 -11.65 20.67
N SER A 220 -19.46 -11.86 19.37
CA SER A 220 -20.42 -11.19 18.51
C SER A 220 -21.39 -12.16 17.87
N HIS A 221 -22.62 -11.68 17.65
CA HIS A 221 -23.69 -12.40 16.97
C HIS A 221 -23.98 -11.68 15.65
N HIS A 222 -24.08 -12.45 14.57
CA HIS A 222 -24.21 -11.93 13.21
C HIS A 222 -25.44 -12.48 12.50
N GLU A 223 -26.08 -11.65 11.69
CA GLU A 223 -27.19 -12.05 10.82
C GLU A 223 -26.71 -13.02 9.74
N PRO A 224 -27.45 -14.09 9.42
CA PRO A 224 -27.00 -15.12 8.48
C PRO A 224 -26.71 -14.59 7.06
N GLU A 225 -27.52 -13.67 6.55
CA GLU A 225 -27.45 -13.21 5.16
C GLU A 225 -26.32 -12.19 4.96
N THR A 226 -26.32 -11.12 5.74
CA THR A 226 -25.41 -9.98 5.58
C THR A 226 -24.14 -10.13 6.40
N PHE A 227 -24.18 -10.99 7.40
CA PHE A 227 -23.18 -11.11 8.45
C PHE A 227 -22.94 -9.79 9.22
N SER A 228 -23.99 -8.97 9.31
CA SER A 228 -24.01 -7.75 10.11
C SER A 228 -24.08 -8.10 11.59
N CYS A 229 -23.28 -7.43 12.41
CA CYS A 229 -23.27 -7.62 13.85
C CYS A 229 -24.50 -6.97 14.49
N PHE A 230 -25.31 -7.74 15.21
CA PHE A 230 -26.46 -7.19 15.93
C PHE A 230 -26.28 -7.16 17.45
N ASP A 231 -25.45 -8.04 18.01
CA ASP A 231 -25.15 -8.08 19.44
C ASP A 231 -23.68 -8.36 19.72
N VAL A 232 -23.13 -7.75 20.78
CA VAL A 232 -21.72 -7.88 21.20
C VAL A 232 -21.63 -7.96 22.70
N LYS A 233 -20.96 -9.00 23.20
CA LYS A 233 -20.60 -9.15 24.61
C LYS A 233 -19.07 -9.08 24.75
N VAL A 234 -18.59 -8.26 25.70
CA VAL A 234 -17.18 -8.22 26.09
C VAL A 234 -16.92 -9.30 27.13
N LEU A 235 -15.91 -10.12 26.89
CA LEU A 235 -15.52 -11.25 27.73
C LEU A 235 -14.07 -11.09 28.18
N THR A 236 -13.79 -11.52 29.40
CA THR A 236 -12.44 -11.78 29.89
C THR A 236 -11.84 -13.02 29.20
N GLU A 237 -10.55 -13.20 29.30
CA GLU A 237 -9.87 -14.40 28.76
C GLU A 237 -10.40 -15.69 29.38
N ALA A 238 -10.69 -15.69 30.69
CA ALA A 238 -11.24 -16.85 31.41
C ALA A 238 -12.65 -17.21 30.94
N GLU A 239 -13.53 -16.22 30.69
CA GLU A 239 -14.86 -16.44 30.14
C GLU A 239 -14.80 -16.91 28.69
N ALA A 240 -13.91 -16.34 27.89
CA ALA A 240 -13.75 -16.70 26.49
C ALA A 240 -13.23 -18.14 26.31
N ALA A 241 -12.36 -18.62 27.20
CA ALA A 241 -11.84 -19.99 27.18
C ALA A 241 -12.94 -21.07 27.39
N GLN A 242 -14.09 -20.70 27.94
CA GLN A 242 -15.23 -21.61 28.17
C GLN A 242 -16.23 -21.61 27.01
N ILE A 243 -16.04 -20.77 26.01
CA ILE A 243 -17.00 -20.57 24.92
C ILE A 243 -16.45 -21.17 23.62
N THR A 244 -17.22 -22.06 23.02
CA THR A 244 -17.03 -22.48 21.63
C THR A 244 -18.01 -21.72 20.75
N PRO A 245 -17.55 -20.83 19.84
CA PRO A 245 -18.46 -20.08 18.99
C PRO A 245 -19.34 -21.00 18.13
N GLN A 246 -20.63 -20.70 18.08
CA GLN A 246 -21.59 -21.40 17.23
C GLN A 246 -21.71 -20.71 15.86
N GLN A 247 -22.48 -21.32 14.95
CA GLN A 247 -22.75 -20.71 13.65
C GLN A 247 -23.34 -19.30 13.83
N GLY A 248 -22.82 -18.32 13.09
CA GLY A 248 -23.23 -16.93 13.23
C GLY A 248 -22.57 -16.18 14.41
N GLN A 249 -21.71 -16.83 15.18
CA GLN A 249 -20.95 -16.20 16.25
C GLN A 249 -19.48 -16.05 15.87
N LYS A 250 -18.84 -14.99 16.37
CA LYS A 250 -17.39 -14.78 16.27
C LYS A 250 -16.82 -14.42 17.62
N LEU A 251 -15.61 -14.94 17.89
CA LEU A 251 -14.84 -14.60 19.08
C LEU A 251 -13.58 -13.82 18.63
N THR A 252 -13.57 -12.51 18.85
CA THR A 252 -12.52 -11.62 18.36
C THR A 252 -11.66 -11.14 19.52
N LEU A 253 -10.36 -11.48 19.51
CA LEU A 253 -9.40 -11.00 20.49
C LEU A 253 -9.12 -9.50 20.28
N ILE A 254 -9.21 -8.74 21.35
CA ILE A 254 -8.82 -7.32 21.41
C ILE A 254 -7.89 -7.05 22.58
N LYS A 255 -7.02 -6.04 22.44
CA LYS A 255 -6.09 -5.60 23.47
C LYS A 255 -6.45 -4.19 23.90
N ARG A 256 -6.94 -4.00 25.12
CA ARG A 256 -7.44 -2.71 25.58
C ARG A 256 -6.41 -1.95 26.40
N ARG A 257 -6.34 -0.64 26.13
CA ARG A 257 -5.77 0.39 27.00
C ARG A 257 -6.88 1.10 27.75
N ARG A 258 -6.53 2.08 28.57
CA ARG A 258 -7.49 2.97 29.24
C ARG A 258 -7.07 4.41 29.09
N PHE A 259 -8.04 5.30 29.08
CA PHE A 259 -7.84 6.73 29.22
C PHE A 259 -8.83 7.27 30.24
N ARG A 260 -8.45 8.35 30.93
CA ARG A 260 -9.28 8.96 31.97
C ARG A 260 -9.96 10.21 31.45
N ALA A 261 -11.28 10.22 31.42
CA ALA A 261 -12.08 11.39 31.05
C ALA A 261 -13.27 11.52 32.01
N ASN A 262 -13.62 12.74 32.39
CA ASN A 262 -14.72 13.03 33.31
C ASN A 262 -14.66 12.22 34.62
N GLY A 263 -13.44 12.00 35.16
CA GLY A 263 -13.23 11.23 36.39
C GLY A 263 -13.40 9.71 36.25
N LYS A 264 -13.69 9.18 35.08
CA LYS A 264 -13.86 7.74 34.83
C LYS A 264 -12.74 7.18 33.96
N GLU A 265 -12.36 5.94 34.24
CA GLU A 265 -11.45 5.14 33.39
C GLU A 265 -12.26 4.46 32.28
N ILE A 266 -11.93 4.76 31.03
CA ILE A 266 -12.63 4.26 29.85
C ILE A 266 -11.71 3.31 29.09
N PRO A 267 -12.11 2.04 28.91
CA PRO A 267 -11.34 1.08 28.12
C PRO A 267 -11.46 1.39 26.63
N ILE A 268 -10.34 1.29 25.92
CA ILE A 268 -10.25 1.46 24.47
C ILE A 268 -9.32 0.40 23.87
N TYR A 269 -9.77 -0.31 22.83
CA TYR A 269 -8.86 -1.06 22.00
C TYR A 269 -8.18 -0.13 21.00
N VAL A 270 -6.87 -0.25 20.87
CA VAL A 270 -6.08 0.64 20.00
C VAL A 270 -5.08 -0.16 19.18
N THR A 271 -5.06 0.10 17.90
CA THR A 271 -3.98 -0.28 17.00
C THR A 271 -3.36 0.98 16.40
N ILE A 272 -2.07 1.16 16.62
CA ILE A 272 -1.29 2.24 16.00
C ILE A 272 -0.50 1.59 14.86
N ARG A 273 -0.54 2.20 13.68
CA ARG A 273 0.12 1.67 12.49
C ARG A 273 0.95 2.74 11.78
N LYS A 274 2.08 2.32 11.28
CA LYS A 274 2.78 2.93 10.18
C LYS A 274 2.49 2.09 8.94
N LYS A 275 2.07 2.70 7.84
CA LYS A 275 1.77 1.95 6.61
C LYS A 275 3.01 1.23 6.11
N ALA A 276 2.86 -0.04 5.79
CA ALA A 276 3.93 -0.85 5.21
C ALA A 276 4.38 -0.29 3.85
N PRO A 277 5.66 -0.43 3.47
CA PRO A 277 6.19 0.10 2.22
C PRO A 277 5.39 -0.31 0.98
N GLU A 278 5.01 -1.59 0.89
CA GLU A 278 4.19 -2.11 -0.22
C GLU A 278 2.80 -1.46 -0.30
N ALA A 279 2.20 -1.16 0.83
CA ALA A 279 0.89 -0.48 0.87
C ALA A 279 0.98 0.97 0.37
N LYS A 280 2.11 1.66 0.61
CA LYS A 280 2.39 3.00 0.11
C LYS A 280 2.58 3.00 -1.41
N VAL A 281 3.35 2.06 -1.94
CA VAL A 281 3.55 1.87 -3.38
C VAL A 281 2.20 1.57 -4.06
N LEU A 282 1.42 0.63 -3.54
CA LEU A 282 0.08 0.30 -4.06
C LEU A 282 -0.86 1.51 -4.03
N LYS A 283 -0.75 2.35 -3.01
CA LYS A 283 -1.56 3.59 -2.93
C LYS A 283 -1.26 4.55 -4.07
N LEU A 284 0.03 4.76 -4.40
CA LEU A 284 0.42 5.60 -5.53
C LEU A 284 -0.11 5.04 -6.85
N ILE A 285 0.13 3.75 -7.11
CA ILE A 285 -0.34 3.10 -8.34
C ILE A 285 -1.86 3.24 -8.46
N ARG A 286 -2.61 2.90 -7.41
CA ARG A 286 -4.07 2.96 -7.41
C ARG A 286 -4.62 4.36 -7.67
N LYS A 287 -3.96 5.39 -7.15
CA LYS A 287 -4.35 6.77 -7.40
C LYS A 287 -3.89 7.30 -8.76
N GLY A 288 -2.97 6.60 -9.42
CA GLY A 288 -2.32 7.07 -10.65
C GLY A 288 -1.44 8.29 -10.39
N GLU A 289 -0.81 8.35 -9.21
CA GLU A 289 0.01 9.47 -8.76
C GLU A 289 1.49 9.12 -8.79
N GLU A 290 2.30 10.07 -9.22
CA GLU A 290 3.76 9.98 -9.18
C GLU A 290 4.35 10.72 -7.96
N ASN A 291 3.57 11.62 -7.34
CA ASN A 291 4.02 12.40 -6.18
C ASN A 291 4.01 11.54 -4.89
N PRO A 292 5.17 11.25 -4.30
CA PRO A 292 5.28 10.41 -3.11
C PRO A 292 4.61 11.03 -1.87
N ALA A 293 4.42 12.34 -1.80
CA ALA A 293 3.73 12.99 -0.69
C ALA A 293 2.32 12.41 -0.47
N VAL A 294 1.63 12.03 -1.53
CA VAL A 294 0.30 11.38 -1.45
C VAL A 294 0.33 10.07 -0.65
N ALA A 295 1.46 9.36 -0.65
CA ALA A 295 1.62 8.11 0.11
C ALA A 295 2.06 8.37 1.55
N VAL A 296 2.92 9.36 1.77
CA VAL A 296 3.55 9.65 3.06
C VAL A 296 2.66 10.49 3.98
N ASP A 297 1.89 11.45 3.45
CA ASP A 297 1.06 12.37 4.25
C ASP A 297 -0.03 11.70 5.11
N ASP A 298 -0.39 10.45 4.84
CA ASP A 298 -1.33 9.65 5.64
C ASP A 298 -0.71 8.31 6.08
N GLU A 299 0.60 8.28 6.24
CA GLU A 299 1.34 7.07 6.61
C GLU A 299 0.99 6.58 8.00
N LEU A 300 0.81 7.52 8.93
CA LEU A 300 0.53 7.22 10.32
C LEU A 300 -0.97 7.12 10.57
N GLY A 301 -1.38 6.12 11.33
CA GLY A 301 -2.78 5.93 11.67
C GLY A 301 -2.98 5.31 13.05
N LEU A 302 -4.10 5.65 13.67
CA LEU A 302 -4.62 5.04 14.87
C LEU A 302 -6.05 4.55 14.60
N LEU A 303 -6.28 3.26 14.85
CA LEU A 303 -7.60 2.69 14.92
C LEU A 303 -7.96 2.54 16.40
N GLY A 304 -9.10 3.10 16.80
CA GLY A 304 -9.66 2.99 18.13
C GLY A 304 -11.01 2.27 18.12
N VAL A 305 -11.29 1.48 19.16
CA VAL A 305 -12.61 0.85 19.34
C VAL A 305 -13.07 1.04 20.77
N LEU A 306 -14.27 1.57 20.95
CA LEU A 306 -14.90 1.84 22.24
C LEU A 306 -16.27 1.16 22.31
N ASP A 307 -16.91 1.22 23.48
CA ASP A 307 -18.18 0.53 23.66
C ASP A 307 -19.36 1.31 23.02
N THR A 308 -19.35 2.63 23.13
CA THR A 308 -20.47 3.49 22.70
C THR A 308 -20.02 4.66 21.80
N SER A 309 -20.96 5.19 21.01
CA SER A 309 -20.72 6.42 20.21
C SER A 309 -20.39 7.65 21.07
N SER A 310 -20.96 7.72 22.28
CA SER A 310 -20.64 8.80 23.22
C SER A 310 -19.18 8.74 23.67
N GLU A 311 -18.67 7.55 23.93
CA GLU A 311 -17.26 7.35 24.31
C GLU A 311 -16.32 7.64 23.12
N VAL A 312 -16.72 7.35 21.89
CA VAL A 312 -15.97 7.71 20.68
C VAL A 312 -15.79 9.23 20.60
N ARG A 313 -16.85 10.00 20.78
CA ARG A 313 -16.80 11.47 20.79
C ARG A 313 -16.01 12.01 21.99
N LEU A 314 -16.13 11.35 23.14
CA LEU A 314 -15.37 11.70 24.34
C LEU A 314 -13.86 11.46 24.14
N PHE A 315 -13.48 10.39 23.43
CA PHE A 315 -12.07 10.13 23.10
C PHE A 315 -11.50 11.21 22.17
N GLN A 316 -12.23 11.66 21.14
CA GLN A 316 -11.81 12.78 20.31
C GLN A 316 -11.56 14.05 21.14
N LYS A 317 -12.49 14.39 22.02
CA LYS A 317 -12.35 15.54 22.94
C LYS A 317 -11.14 15.38 23.87
N HIS A 318 -10.98 14.20 24.48
CA HIS A 318 -9.84 13.88 25.34
C HIS A 318 -8.49 14.01 24.62
N LEU A 319 -8.42 13.61 23.35
CA LEU A 319 -7.22 13.77 22.53
C LEU A 319 -6.86 15.25 22.37
N THR A 320 -7.84 16.12 22.08
CA THR A 320 -7.65 17.57 21.96
C THR A 320 -7.19 18.19 23.28
N GLU A 321 -7.83 17.83 24.39
CA GLU A 321 -7.45 18.31 25.72
C GLU A 321 -6.05 17.83 26.13
N SER A 322 -5.67 16.62 25.70
CA SER A 322 -4.32 16.08 25.93
C SER A 322 -3.25 16.85 25.17
N ALA A 323 -3.54 17.29 23.94
CA ALA A 323 -2.64 18.16 23.20
C ALA A 323 -2.44 19.52 23.88
N ILE A 324 -3.50 20.10 24.43
CA ILE A 324 -3.41 21.34 25.21
C ILE A 324 -2.53 21.14 26.46
N ARG A 325 -2.74 20.04 27.20
CA ARG A 325 -1.89 19.69 28.36
C ARG A 325 -0.42 19.48 27.99
N ALA A 326 -0.17 18.95 26.81
CA ALA A 326 1.17 18.78 26.25
C ALA A 326 1.78 20.11 25.75
N LYS A 327 1.05 21.22 25.82
CA LYS A 327 1.42 22.51 25.20
C LYS A 327 1.73 22.36 23.70
N SER A 328 1.04 21.47 23.05
CA SER A 328 1.18 21.18 21.62
C SER A 328 0.00 21.75 20.85
N PHE A 329 0.29 22.38 19.73
CA PHE A 329 -0.76 22.84 18.82
C PHE A 329 -1.23 21.64 17.99
N MET A 330 -2.51 21.31 18.09
CA MET A 330 -3.14 20.25 17.30
C MET A 330 -4.36 20.78 16.58
N THR A 331 -4.42 20.56 15.26
CA THR A 331 -5.62 20.81 14.46
C THR A 331 -6.26 19.51 14.04
N LEU A 332 -7.58 19.48 14.05
CA LEU A 332 -8.37 18.38 13.46
C LEU A 332 -8.82 18.77 12.06
N GLU A 333 -8.61 17.86 11.12
CA GLU A 333 -8.92 18.04 9.69
C GLU A 333 -9.84 16.92 9.21
N ASP A 334 -10.65 17.18 8.19
CA ASP A 334 -11.47 16.18 7.49
C ASP A 334 -12.33 15.32 8.42
N ILE A 335 -12.98 15.94 9.41
CA ILE A 335 -13.80 15.22 10.41
C ILE A 335 -15.06 14.67 9.73
N THR A 336 -15.27 13.37 9.89
CA THR A 336 -16.46 12.66 9.43
C THR A 336 -16.99 11.81 10.59
N ASP A 337 -18.21 12.06 11.03
CA ASP A 337 -18.92 11.25 12.03
C ASP A 337 -20.18 10.68 11.37
N THR A 338 -20.16 9.37 11.11
CA THR A 338 -21.28 8.61 10.55
C THR A 338 -21.89 7.65 11.57
N LEU A 339 -21.49 7.74 12.84
CA LEU A 339 -22.10 7.00 13.93
C LEU A 339 -23.57 7.47 14.14
N ASP A 340 -24.40 6.58 14.63
CA ASP A 340 -25.82 6.85 14.95
C ASP A 340 -26.65 7.40 13.77
N GLY A 341 -26.26 7.07 12.53
CA GLY A 341 -26.95 7.57 11.33
C GLY A 341 -26.65 9.05 10.99
N GLY A 342 -25.64 9.63 11.63
CA GLY A 342 -25.14 10.97 11.31
C GLY A 342 -24.55 11.07 9.90
N THR A 343 -24.82 12.17 9.20
CA THR A 343 -24.31 12.47 7.86
C THR A 343 -23.38 13.69 7.87
N SER A 344 -22.65 13.90 8.96
CA SER A 344 -21.71 15.02 9.05
C SER A 344 -20.46 14.74 8.24
N HIS A 345 -20.40 15.25 7.02
CA HIS A 345 -19.21 15.20 6.15
C HIS A 345 -18.65 16.62 6.00
N THR A 346 -17.45 16.85 6.48
CA THR A 346 -16.67 18.07 6.20
C THR A 346 -15.72 17.87 5.00
N SER A 347 -15.66 16.66 4.42
CA SER A 347 -14.77 16.28 3.34
C SER A 347 -15.52 15.75 2.12
N SER A 348 -15.06 16.13 0.92
CA SER A 348 -15.55 15.61 -0.37
C SER A 348 -15.08 14.17 -0.66
N ASN A 349 -14.16 13.62 0.13
CA ASN A 349 -13.63 12.28 -0.05
C ASN A 349 -14.47 11.24 0.70
N ILE A 350 -15.45 10.68 0.01
CA ILE A 350 -16.20 9.51 0.47
C ILE A 350 -15.27 8.29 0.40
N GLY A 351 -14.67 7.94 1.53
CA GLY A 351 -13.84 6.73 1.67
C GLY A 351 -14.66 5.53 2.15
N SER A 352 -14.02 4.57 2.79
CA SER A 352 -14.64 3.38 3.42
C SER A 352 -15.73 3.71 4.48
N SER A 353 -15.76 4.94 4.97
CA SER A 353 -16.77 5.44 5.90
C SER A 353 -18.20 5.54 5.34
N ALA A 354 -18.36 5.49 4.02
CA ALA A 354 -19.70 5.47 3.40
C ALA A 354 -20.47 4.18 3.67
N SER A 355 -19.76 3.07 3.90
CA SER A 355 -20.35 1.74 4.06
C SER A 355 -20.31 1.22 5.49
N THR A 356 -19.43 1.77 6.34
CA THR A 356 -19.30 1.37 7.74
C THR A 356 -19.34 2.60 8.63
N PRO A 357 -20.30 2.71 9.56
CA PRO A 357 -20.36 3.84 10.48
C PRO A 357 -19.08 3.94 11.32
N MET A 358 -18.49 5.12 11.38
CA MET A 358 -17.28 5.41 12.15
C MET A 358 -17.12 6.90 12.39
N MET A 359 -16.28 7.26 13.34
CA MET A 359 -15.71 8.59 13.41
C MET A 359 -14.31 8.56 12.79
N LYS A 360 -14.10 9.36 11.75
CA LYS A 360 -12.82 9.51 11.06
C LYS A 360 -12.40 10.97 11.07
N PHE A 361 -11.13 11.22 11.39
CA PHE A 361 -10.53 12.55 11.31
C PHE A 361 -9.02 12.44 11.12
N PHE A 362 -8.39 13.52 10.70
CA PHE A 362 -6.95 13.66 10.76
C PHE A 362 -6.57 14.63 11.87
N ALA A 363 -5.54 14.30 12.63
CA ALA A 363 -4.91 15.21 13.56
C ALA A 363 -3.56 15.65 12.99
N ARG A 364 -3.34 16.95 12.90
CA ARG A 364 -2.04 17.53 12.56
C ARG A 364 -1.39 18.09 13.79
N MET A 365 -0.19 17.60 14.13
CA MET A 365 0.59 17.98 15.30
C MET A 365 2.08 17.93 14.95
N GLY A 366 2.84 19.00 15.22
CA GLY A 366 4.28 19.04 14.94
C GLY A 366 4.67 18.82 13.47
N GLY A 367 3.80 19.22 12.53
CA GLY A 367 4.01 18.97 11.09
C GLY A 367 3.72 17.54 10.64
N MET A 368 3.31 16.66 11.55
CA MET A 368 2.87 15.30 11.30
C MET A 368 1.35 15.26 11.12
N ARG A 369 0.86 14.45 10.20
CA ARG A 369 -0.57 14.18 9.98
C ARG A 369 -0.88 12.72 10.28
N VAL A 370 -1.79 12.47 11.21
CA VAL A 370 -2.18 11.13 11.66
C VAL A 370 -3.65 10.88 11.37
N GLU A 371 -3.96 9.78 10.71
CA GLU A 371 -5.33 9.33 10.46
C GLU A 371 -5.89 8.63 11.69
N PHE A 372 -7.00 9.11 12.21
CA PHE A 372 -7.77 8.46 13.27
C PHE A 372 -9.03 7.84 12.69
N ILE A 373 -9.22 6.56 12.95
CA ILE A 373 -10.44 5.82 12.62
C ILE A 373 -10.95 5.22 13.93
N VAL A 374 -12.10 5.67 14.40
CA VAL A 374 -12.65 5.26 15.70
C VAL A 374 -14.04 4.66 15.51
N HIS A 375 -14.19 3.44 15.99
CA HIS A 375 -15.40 2.62 15.92
C HIS A 375 -16.03 2.39 17.29
N THR A 376 -17.31 2.01 17.31
CA THR A 376 -17.86 1.25 18.41
C THR A 376 -17.51 -0.24 18.24
N ASN A 377 -17.68 -1.07 19.28
CA ASN A 377 -17.48 -2.52 19.18
C ASN A 377 -18.28 -3.12 17.99
N LYS A 378 -19.55 -2.72 17.87
CA LYS A 378 -20.45 -3.20 16.82
C LYS A 378 -19.98 -2.79 15.42
N THR A 379 -19.67 -1.53 15.21
CA THR A 379 -19.22 -1.03 13.89
C THR A 379 -17.84 -1.55 13.51
N TYR A 380 -16.98 -1.85 14.50
CA TYR A 380 -15.69 -2.50 14.27
C TYR A 380 -15.86 -3.95 13.78
N LEU A 381 -16.81 -4.68 14.36
CA LEU A 381 -17.11 -6.05 13.94
C LEU A 381 -17.77 -6.10 12.56
N ASP A 382 -18.60 -5.11 12.23
CA ASP A 382 -19.09 -4.92 10.86
C ASP A 382 -17.95 -4.62 9.88
N TYR A 383 -16.99 -3.78 10.27
CA TYR A 383 -15.80 -3.49 9.47
C TYR A 383 -14.96 -4.75 9.17
N ILE A 384 -14.93 -5.72 10.10
CA ILE A 384 -14.19 -6.97 9.91
C ILE A 384 -15.01 -8.01 9.15
N TYR A 385 -16.29 -8.22 9.54
CA TYR A 385 -17.04 -9.42 9.18
C TYR A 385 -18.24 -9.18 8.26
N LYS A 386 -18.82 -7.98 8.23
CA LYS A 386 -20.01 -7.75 7.41
C LYS A 386 -19.69 -7.92 5.93
N LYS A 387 -20.46 -8.79 5.25
CA LYS A 387 -20.37 -8.96 3.79
C LYS A 387 -20.59 -7.62 3.09
N ASP A 388 -20.00 -7.41 1.93
CA ASP A 388 -19.99 -6.19 1.11
C ASP A 388 -19.15 -5.02 1.64
N VAL A 389 -18.84 -4.97 2.94
CA VAL A 389 -18.11 -3.86 3.56
C VAL A 389 -16.87 -4.29 4.32
N SER A 390 -16.68 -5.60 4.53
CA SER A 390 -15.49 -6.12 5.22
C SER A 390 -14.19 -5.59 4.59
N HIS A 391 -13.20 -5.38 5.42
CA HIS A 391 -11.92 -4.84 4.98
C HIS A 391 -11.28 -5.65 3.84
N ASP A 392 -11.35 -6.97 3.91
CA ASP A 392 -10.78 -7.87 2.89
C ASP A 392 -11.52 -7.73 1.55
N GLU A 393 -12.85 -7.70 1.56
CA GLU A 393 -13.63 -7.48 0.34
C GLU A 393 -13.40 -6.09 -0.24
N TYR A 394 -13.29 -5.07 0.61
CA TYR A 394 -12.97 -3.72 0.21
C TYR A 394 -11.58 -3.63 -0.45
N GLU A 395 -10.55 -4.29 0.09
CA GLU A 395 -9.21 -4.30 -0.54
C GLU A 395 -9.22 -4.99 -1.91
N VAL A 396 -9.94 -6.11 -2.05
CA VAL A 396 -10.12 -6.76 -3.35
C VAL A 396 -10.78 -5.81 -4.35
N LYS A 397 -11.96 -5.28 -4.01
CA LYS A 397 -12.67 -4.33 -4.88
C LYS A 397 -11.76 -3.17 -5.30
N ARG A 398 -11.04 -2.60 -4.36
CA ARG A 398 -10.17 -1.45 -4.54
C ARG A 398 -9.00 -1.71 -5.50
N ILE A 399 -8.39 -2.91 -5.45
CA ILE A 399 -7.29 -3.31 -6.35
C ILE A 399 -7.81 -3.54 -7.77
N PHE A 400 -8.96 -4.19 -7.91
CA PHE A 400 -9.53 -4.47 -9.24
C PHE A 400 -10.18 -3.23 -9.87
N ASP A 401 -11.00 -2.49 -9.13
CA ASP A 401 -11.74 -1.33 -9.64
C ASP A 401 -10.80 -0.16 -10.01
N SER A 402 -9.61 -0.10 -9.43
CA SER A 402 -8.56 0.86 -9.82
C SER A 402 -7.75 0.44 -11.04
N GLY A 403 -7.90 -0.79 -11.53
CA GLY A 403 -7.12 -1.34 -12.65
C GLY A 403 -5.71 -1.82 -12.25
N VAL A 404 -5.34 -1.80 -10.97
CA VAL A 404 -4.01 -2.23 -10.51
C VAL A 404 -3.75 -3.70 -10.83
N ALA A 405 -4.78 -4.56 -10.70
CA ALA A 405 -4.63 -5.98 -11.01
C ALA A 405 -4.27 -6.18 -12.49
N ASP A 406 -4.99 -5.54 -13.41
CA ASP A 406 -4.71 -5.61 -14.86
C ASP A 406 -3.36 -5.01 -15.22
N LEU A 407 -2.96 -3.91 -14.55
CA LEU A 407 -1.68 -3.24 -14.78
C LEU A 407 -0.50 -4.12 -14.38
N LEU A 408 -0.56 -4.74 -13.21
CA LEU A 408 0.56 -5.53 -12.66
C LEU A 408 0.58 -6.97 -13.17
N PHE A 409 -0.57 -7.50 -13.61
CA PHE A 409 -0.74 -8.85 -14.13
C PHE A 409 -1.53 -8.85 -15.44
N PRO A 410 -1.03 -8.22 -16.51
CA PRO A 410 -1.76 -8.10 -17.76
C PRO A 410 -2.08 -9.47 -18.37
N ARG A 411 -3.29 -9.58 -18.94
CA ARG A 411 -3.84 -10.83 -19.47
C ARG A 411 -2.93 -11.49 -20.50
N GLU A 412 -2.26 -10.71 -21.35
CA GLU A 412 -1.38 -11.20 -22.42
C GLU A 412 -0.07 -11.80 -21.92
N ILE A 413 0.24 -11.61 -20.63
CA ILE A 413 1.42 -12.20 -19.97
C ILE A 413 1.01 -13.36 -19.05
N TYR A 414 -0.05 -13.17 -18.27
CA TYR A 414 -0.44 -14.11 -17.20
C TYR A 414 -1.63 -15.00 -17.58
N HIS A 415 -2.28 -14.73 -18.71
CA HIS A 415 -3.44 -15.46 -19.22
C HIS A 415 -4.62 -15.57 -18.24
N LEU A 416 -4.74 -14.57 -17.35
CA LEU A 416 -5.83 -14.47 -16.38
C LEU A 416 -6.83 -13.42 -16.81
N ASP A 417 -8.13 -13.78 -16.74
CA ASP A 417 -9.22 -12.83 -16.85
C ASP A 417 -9.51 -12.21 -15.48
N MET A 418 -9.08 -10.97 -15.28
CA MET A 418 -9.18 -10.27 -14.00
C MET A 418 -10.63 -10.02 -13.58
N ALA A 419 -11.56 -9.80 -14.52
CA ALA A 419 -12.97 -9.61 -14.18
C ALA A 419 -13.59 -10.89 -13.58
N THR A 420 -13.31 -12.05 -14.19
CA THR A 420 -13.73 -13.35 -13.66
C THR A 420 -13.04 -13.65 -12.32
N ALA A 421 -11.74 -13.36 -12.20
CA ALA A 421 -10.98 -13.56 -10.97
C ALA A 421 -11.56 -12.75 -9.80
N ARG A 422 -11.87 -11.46 -10.01
CA ARG A 422 -12.52 -10.58 -9.03
C ARG A 422 -13.79 -11.19 -8.45
N ASN A 423 -14.70 -11.61 -9.31
CA ASN A 423 -16.00 -12.15 -8.89
C ASN A 423 -15.87 -13.45 -8.09
N LYS A 424 -14.92 -14.33 -8.49
CA LYS A 424 -14.63 -15.57 -7.76
C LYS A 424 -14.01 -15.32 -6.39
N LEU A 425 -13.08 -14.32 -6.31
CA LEU A 425 -12.43 -13.95 -5.05
C LEU A 425 -13.41 -13.34 -4.06
N ILE A 426 -14.28 -12.44 -4.49
CA ILE A 426 -15.31 -11.85 -3.62
C ILE A 426 -16.22 -12.95 -3.04
N ARG A 427 -16.70 -13.88 -3.87
CA ARG A 427 -17.50 -15.01 -3.37
C ARG A 427 -16.73 -15.87 -2.35
N TRP A 428 -15.47 -16.15 -2.62
CA TRP A 428 -14.63 -16.93 -1.71
C TRP A 428 -14.39 -16.22 -0.37
N PHE A 429 -14.12 -14.91 -0.37
CA PHE A 429 -13.96 -14.13 0.87
C PHE A 429 -15.24 -14.14 1.70
N ARG A 430 -16.40 -14.02 1.08
CA ARG A 430 -17.69 -14.10 1.78
C ARG A 430 -17.91 -15.47 2.43
N GLN A 431 -17.63 -16.55 1.72
CA GLN A 431 -17.68 -17.91 2.28
C GLN A 431 -16.71 -18.09 3.46
N ARG A 432 -15.53 -17.52 3.35
CA ARG A 432 -14.54 -17.58 4.43
C ARG A 432 -15.02 -16.85 5.70
N ILE A 433 -15.67 -15.71 5.57
CA ILE A 433 -16.27 -14.98 6.71
C ILE A 433 -17.25 -15.88 7.46
N GLU A 434 -18.06 -16.67 6.75
CA GLU A 434 -19.04 -17.56 7.37
C GLU A 434 -18.42 -18.76 8.11
N ASN A 435 -17.33 -19.29 7.58
CA ASN A 435 -16.74 -20.57 8.04
C ASN A 435 -15.68 -20.42 9.16
N TYR A 436 -15.30 -19.20 9.54
CA TYR A 436 -14.27 -18.97 10.57
C TYR A 436 -14.88 -18.41 11.84
#